data_1b050579e99bd11d0d7b98653185f7c9
#
_entry.id   1b050579e99bd11d0d7b98653185f7c9
#
_cell.length_a   1.000
_cell.length_b   1.000
_cell.length_c   1.000
_cell.angle_alpha   90.00
_cell.angle_beta   90.00
_cell.angle_gamma   90.00
#
_symmetry.space_group_name_H-M   'P 1'
#
loop_
_entity.id
_entity.type
_entity.pdbx_description
1 polymer ?
#
loop_
_entity_poly.entity_id
_entity_poly.type
_entity_poly.pdbx_seq_one_letter_code
_entity_poly.pdbx_strand_id
1 'polypeptide(L)'
;MDHRQSLGKRGEDLACAELEKRGYVIVDRRFRTRCGELDIVARDAGVLVFVEVKARSGSNFGTPFESVTWKKRQRLSQMAASYVCAKRLNAVACRFDVVSILEQQGTHTIELVRGAFDMESLQR
;
A
#
# COMPACT_ATOMS: atom_id res chain seq x y z
N MET A 1 -6.16 12.18 22.69
CA MET A 1 -5.91 11.78 21.31
C MET A 1 -5.33 10.37 21.30
N ASP A 2 -5.86 9.50 20.49
CA ASP A 2 -5.42 8.11 20.44
C ASP A 2 -4.10 8.01 19.65
N HIS A 3 -3.05 7.53 20.30
CA HIS A 3 -1.75 7.36 19.67
C HIS A 3 -1.77 6.43 18.47
N ARG A 4 -2.61 5.38 18.51
CA ARG A 4 -2.66 4.42 17.43
C ARG A 4 -3.23 5.03 16.16
N GLN A 5 -4.31 5.81 16.28
CA GLN A 5 -4.89 6.50 15.15
C GLN A 5 -3.92 7.54 14.61
N SER A 6 -3.23 8.24 15.52
CA SER A 6 -2.26 9.25 15.15
C SER A 6 -1.11 8.63 14.33
N LEU A 7 -0.60 7.47 14.76
CA LEU A 7 0.46 6.80 14.03
C LEU A 7 -0.02 6.29 12.67
N GLY A 8 -1.20 5.69 12.61
CA GLY A 8 -1.76 5.18 11.36
C GLY A 8 -1.95 6.30 10.34
N LYS A 9 -2.57 7.40 10.76
CA LYS A 9 -2.78 8.54 9.88
C LYS A 9 -1.46 9.16 9.43
N ARG A 10 -0.54 9.37 10.37
CA ARG A 10 0.78 9.90 10.04
C ARG A 10 1.53 8.96 9.09
N GLY A 11 1.37 7.65 9.30
CA GLY A 11 2.00 6.66 8.43
C GLY A 11 1.53 6.79 7.00
N GLU A 12 0.23 6.92 6.77
CA GLU A 12 -0.29 7.11 5.44
C GLU A 12 0.18 8.42 4.83
N ASP A 13 0.18 9.50 5.61
CA ASP A 13 0.63 10.80 5.13
C ASP A 13 2.11 10.76 4.75
N LEU A 14 2.92 10.11 5.58
CA LEU A 14 4.36 9.94 5.30
C LEU A 14 4.57 9.08 4.05
N ALA A 15 3.77 8.03 3.90
CA ALA A 15 3.86 7.16 2.73
C ALA A 15 3.51 7.94 1.46
N CYS A 16 2.44 8.72 1.48
CA CYS A 16 2.05 9.53 0.32
C CYS A 16 3.14 10.53 -0.04
N ALA A 17 3.70 11.22 0.95
CA ALA A 17 4.77 12.18 0.71
C ALA A 17 6.01 11.51 0.09
N GLU A 18 6.36 10.33 0.59
CA GLU A 18 7.51 9.60 0.06
C GLU A 18 7.25 9.14 -1.37
N LEU A 19 6.06 8.64 -1.65
CA LEU A 19 5.70 8.19 -2.99
C LEU A 19 5.73 9.36 -3.98
N GLU A 20 5.15 10.49 -3.60
CA GLU A 20 5.16 11.69 -4.45
C GLU A 20 6.58 12.17 -4.72
N LYS A 21 7.43 12.11 -3.71
CA LYS A 21 8.84 12.46 -3.85
C LYS A 21 9.55 11.58 -4.87
N ARG A 22 9.10 10.34 -5.01
CA ARG A 22 9.66 9.38 -5.97
C ARG A 22 8.95 9.41 -7.34
N GLY A 23 8.06 10.37 -7.54
CA GLY A 23 7.40 10.56 -8.81
C GLY A 23 6.07 9.85 -8.99
N TYR A 24 5.56 9.22 -7.95
CA TYR A 24 4.22 8.62 -8.00
C TYR A 24 3.17 9.72 -7.95
N VAL A 25 2.05 9.49 -8.62
CA VAL A 25 0.88 10.37 -8.53
C VAL A 25 -0.17 9.64 -7.71
N ILE A 26 -0.54 10.21 -6.58
CA ILE A 26 -1.56 9.61 -5.72
C ILE A 26 -2.92 9.81 -6.36
N VAL A 27 -3.66 8.71 -6.54
CA VAL A 27 -4.96 8.72 -7.19
C VAL A 27 -6.09 8.63 -6.18
N ASP A 28 -5.97 7.71 -5.24
CA ASP A 28 -6.98 7.51 -4.20
C ASP A 28 -6.31 7.11 -2.89
N ARG A 29 -7.00 7.38 -1.79
CA ARG A 29 -6.59 6.93 -0.46
C ARG A 29 -7.80 6.31 0.22
N ARG A 30 -7.55 5.22 0.96
CA ARG A 30 -8.59 4.54 1.76
C ARG A 30 -9.81 4.15 0.94
N PHE A 31 -9.55 3.53 -0.20
CA PHE A 31 -10.64 3.05 -1.05
C PHE A 31 -11.25 1.80 -0.43
N ARG A 32 -12.53 1.88 -0.08
CA ARG A 32 -13.21 0.79 0.60
C ARG A 32 -13.83 -0.20 -0.39
N THR A 33 -13.60 -1.49 -0.12
CA THR A 33 -14.18 -2.59 -0.88
C THR A 33 -14.86 -3.57 0.07
N ARG A 34 -15.54 -4.57 -0.47
CA ARG A 34 -16.12 -5.63 0.36
C ARG A 34 -15.07 -6.42 1.13
N CYS A 35 -13.87 -6.54 0.58
CA CYS A 35 -12.80 -7.34 1.16
C CYS A 35 -11.92 -6.55 2.13
N GLY A 36 -12.11 -5.24 2.21
CA GLY A 36 -11.30 -4.38 3.06
C GLY A 36 -11.00 -3.06 2.38
N GLU A 37 -10.02 -2.36 2.90
CA GLU A 37 -9.68 -1.02 2.45
C GLU A 37 -8.28 -1.01 1.82
N LEU A 38 -8.19 -0.43 0.63
CA LEU A 38 -6.90 -0.17 -0.02
C LEU A 38 -6.33 1.11 0.57
N ASP A 39 -5.11 1.04 1.09
CA ASP A 39 -4.50 2.20 1.75
C ASP A 39 -4.26 3.34 0.78
N ILE A 40 -3.55 3.07 -0.31
CA ILE A 40 -3.21 4.07 -1.31
C ILE A 40 -3.29 3.42 -2.69
N VAL A 41 -3.84 4.17 -3.64
CA VAL A 41 -3.76 3.81 -5.06
C VAL A 41 -3.03 4.95 -5.76
N ALA A 42 -2.02 4.61 -6.54
CA ALA A 42 -1.16 5.60 -7.18
C ALA A 42 -0.85 5.20 -8.61
N ARG A 43 -0.25 6.10 -9.38
CA ARG A 43 0.28 5.81 -10.70
C ARG A 43 1.78 6.05 -10.69
N ASP A 44 2.48 5.12 -11.30
CA ASP A 44 3.93 5.20 -11.47
C ASP A 44 4.24 4.89 -12.93
N ALA A 45 4.54 5.93 -13.72
CA ALA A 45 4.89 5.81 -15.13
C ALA A 45 3.89 4.95 -15.93
N GLY A 46 2.59 5.20 -15.72
CA GLY A 46 1.55 4.48 -16.45
C GLY A 46 1.09 3.18 -15.81
N VAL A 47 1.75 2.75 -14.75
CA VAL A 47 1.35 1.55 -14.01
C VAL A 47 0.46 1.96 -12.84
N LEU A 48 -0.65 1.25 -12.66
CA LEU A 48 -1.52 1.46 -11.51
C LEU A 48 -0.95 0.67 -10.34
N VAL A 49 -0.63 1.37 -9.26
CA VAL A 49 0.06 0.77 -8.13
C VAL A 49 -0.86 0.78 -6.90
N PHE A 50 -1.02 -0.39 -6.30
CA PHE A 50 -1.75 -0.52 -5.04
C PHE A 50 -0.72 -0.63 -3.93
N VAL A 51 -0.76 0.30 -3.00
CA VAL A 51 0.27 0.43 -1.97
C VAL A 51 -0.29 0.07 -0.61
N GLU A 52 0.33 -0.90 0.04
CA GLU A 52 0.04 -1.27 1.42
C GLU A 52 1.00 -0.50 2.32
N VAL A 53 0.46 0.15 3.34
CA VAL A 53 1.27 0.92 4.28
C VAL A 53 1.38 0.14 5.59
N LYS A 54 2.61 -0.10 6.04
CA LYS A 54 2.91 -0.76 7.30
C LYS A 54 3.63 0.21 8.20
N ALA A 55 2.92 0.74 9.19
CA ALA A 55 3.50 1.66 10.16
C ALA A 55 3.69 0.93 11.48
N ARG A 56 4.90 0.91 11.99
CA ARG A 56 5.24 0.23 13.23
C ARG A 56 6.09 1.12 14.12
N SER A 57 6.05 0.84 15.42
CA SER A 57 6.93 1.49 16.38
C SER A 57 7.62 0.42 17.20
N GLY A 58 8.78 0.74 17.75
CA GLY A 58 9.54 -0.17 18.58
C GLY A 58 10.74 -0.76 17.86
N SER A 59 11.28 -1.85 18.41
CA SER A 59 12.54 -2.41 17.96
C SER A 59 12.42 -3.84 17.43
N ASN A 60 11.23 -4.42 17.45
CA ASN A 60 11.06 -5.81 17.08
C ASN A 60 10.04 -5.95 15.96
N PHE A 61 10.52 -6.22 14.78
CA PHE A 61 9.67 -6.29 13.60
C PHE A 61 10.36 -7.12 12.53
N GLY A 62 9.57 -7.75 11.68
CA GLY A 62 10.11 -8.47 10.55
C GLY A 62 10.36 -7.54 9.39
N THR A 63 10.74 -8.12 8.25
CA THR A 63 10.87 -7.37 7.01
C THR A 63 9.47 -7.07 6.46
N PRO A 64 9.34 -6.09 5.55
CA PRO A 64 8.05 -5.82 4.90
C PRO A 64 7.44 -7.07 4.25
N PHE A 65 8.27 -7.95 3.71
CA PHE A 65 7.81 -9.18 3.08
C PHE A 65 7.13 -10.13 4.03
N GLU A 66 7.64 -10.23 5.25
CA GLU A 66 7.10 -11.17 6.23
C GLU A 66 5.66 -10.89 6.60
N SER A 67 5.20 -9.67 6.38
CA SER A 67 3.84 -9.29 6.71
C SER A 67 2.85 -9.52 5.57
N VAL A 68 3.31 -9.96 4.39
CA VAL A 68 2.45 -10.17 3.23
C VAL A 68 2.27 -11.67 3.00
N THR A 69 1.36 -12.27 3.75
CA THR A 69 1.05 -13.69 3.63
C THR A 69 0.29 -13.97 2.34
N TRP A 70 0.22 -15.26 1.96
CA TRP A 70 -0.55 -15.68 0.79
C TRP A 70 -2.02 -15.24 0.90
N LYS A 71 -2.60 -15.40 2.08
CA LYS A 71 -3.99 -15.00 2.33
C LYS A 71 -4.18 -13.50 2.14
N LYS A 72 -3.21 -12.72 2.59
CA LYS A 72 -3.25 -11.27 2.43
C LYS A 72 -3.09 -10.86 0.97
N ARG A 73 -2.24 -11.56 0.22
CA ARG A 73 -2.09 -11.33 -1.22
C ARG A 73 -3.41 -11.57 -1.94
N GLN A 74 -4.11 -12.64 -1.59
CA GLN A 74 -5.42 -12.96 -2.17
C GLN A 74 -6.40 -11.82 -1.92
N ARG A 75 -6.46 -11.35 -0.68
CA ARG A 75 -7.37 -10.27 -0.33
C ARG A 75 -7.03 -8.97 -1.04
N LEU A 76 -5.75 -8.63 -1.11
CA LEU A 76 -5.29 -7.44 -1.81
C LEU A 76 -5.60 -7.54 -3.30
N SER A 77 -5.43 -8.71 -3.91
CA SER A 77 -5.74 -8.92 -5.31
C SER A 77 -7.24 -8.73 -5.57
N GLN A 78 -8.09 -9.21 -4.68
CA GLN A 78 -9.53 -9.04 -4.80
C GLN A 78 -9.93 -7.55 -4.66
N MET A 79 -9.30 -6.84 -3.74
CA MET A 79 -9.55 -5.41 -3.57
C MET A 79 -9.10 -4.61 -4.80
N ALA A 80 -7.96 -4.98 -5.36
CA ALA A 80 -7.46 -4.34 -6.58
C ALA A 80 -8.40 -4.59 -7.75
N ALA A 81 -8.91 -5.81 -7.89
CA ALA A 81 -9.88 -6.13 -8.94
C ALA A 81 -11.16 -5.31 -8.75
N SER A 82 -11.62 -5.14 -7.52
CA SER A 82 -12.79 -4.32 -7.21
C SER A 82 -12.56 -2.86 -7.62
N TYR A 83 -11.36 -2.35 -7.35
CA TYR A 83 -11.00 -0.99 -7.73
C TYR A 83 -11.03 -0.81 -9.25
N VAL A 84 -10.36 -1.71 -9.95
CA VAL A 84 -10.29 -1.64 -11.43
C VAL A 84 -11.68 -1.70 -12.02
N CYS A 85 -12.55 -2.56 -11.49
CA CYS A 85 -13.93 -2.69 -11.94
C CYS A 85 -14.73 -1.41 -11.65
N ALA A 86 -14.64 -0.90 -10.42
CA ALA A 86 -15.39 0.29 -10.02
C ALA A 86 -15.00 1.52 -10.82
N LYS A 87 -13.74 1.64 -11.19
CA LYS A 87 -13.24 2.78 -11.96
C LYS A 87 -13.30 2.53 -13.47
N ARG A 88 -13.81 1.39 -13.89
CA ARG A 88 -13.96 1.02 -15.31
C ARG A 88 -12.64 1.11 -16.08
N LEU A 89 -11.56 0.61 -15.46
CA LEU A 89 -10.25 0.60 -16.07
C LEU A 89 -10.07 -0.70 -16.84
N ASN A 90 -9.69 -0.59 -18.12
CA ASN A 90 -9.48 -1.77 -18.96
C ASN A 90 -8.01 -1.90 -19.34
N ALA A 91 -7.52 -3.13 -19.30
CA ALA A 91 -6.16 -3.46 -19.76
C ALA A 91 -5.09 -2.58 -19.11
N VAL A 92 -5.26 -2.26 -17.83
CA VAL A 92 -4.30 -1.45 -17.11
C VAL A 92 -3.24 -2.36 -16.48
N ALA A 93 -1.97 -1.99 -16.62
CA ALA A 93 -0.90 -2.69 -15.92
C ALA A 93 -0.98 -2.33 -14.44
N CYS A 94 -0.87 -3.33 -13.58
CA CYS A 94 -0.99 -3.15 -12.14
C CYS A 94 0.22 -3.72 -11.42
N ARG A 95 0.50 -3.14 -10.25
CA ARG A 95 1.61 -3.57 -9.40
C ARG A 95 1.23 -3.36 -7.95
N PHE A 96 1.73 -4.23 -7.05
CA PHE A 96 1.60 -4.05 -5.61
C PHE A 96 2.93 -3.60 -5.02
N ASP A 97 2.90 -2.49 -4.30
CA ASP A 97 4.06 -1.99 -3.56
C ASP A 97 3.73 -1.96 -2.07
N VAL A 98 4.75 -2.03 -1.25
CA VAL A 98 4.61 -1.92 0.20
C VAL A 98 5.50 -0.79 0.69
N VAL A 99 4.92 0.13 1.47
CA VAL A 99 5.68 1.15 2.18
C VAL A 99 5.72 0.77 3.64
N SER A 100 6.91 0.56 4.16
CA SER A 100 7.12 0.23 5.55
C SER A 100 7.69 1.45 6.26
N ILE A 101 7.04 1.85 7.35
CA ILE A 101 7.47 3.00 8.14
C ILE A 101 7.74 2.52 9.53
N LEU A 102 8.97 2.73 9.99
CA LEU A 102 9.38 2.36 11.33
C LEU A 102 9.67 3.62 12.12
N GLU A 103 8.97 3.77 13.23
CA GLU A 103 9.18 4.89 14.14
C GLU A 103 9.93 4.40 15.36
N GLN A 104 11.11 4.97 15.61
CA GLN A 104 11.93 4.66 16.77
C GLN A 104 12.48 5.95 17.35
N GLN A 105 12.23 6.17 18.64
CA GLN A 105 12.80 7.29 19.37
C GLN A 105 12.65 8.63 18.66
N GLY A 106 11.46 8.86 18.11
CA GLY A 106 11.16 10.12 17.44
C GLY A 106 11.66 10.24 16.01
N THR A 107 12.33 9.21 15.48
CA THR A 107 12.77 9.22 14.10
C THR A 107 11.98 8.22 13.28
N HIS A 108 11.93 8.46 11.97
CA HIS A 108 11.23 7.58 11.04
C HIS A 108 12.20 7.00 10.02
N THR A 109 12.03 5.72 9.73
CA THR A 109 12.71 5.08 8.61
C THR A 109 11.64 4.60 7.65
N ILE A 110 11.74 4.99 6.38
CA ILE A 110 10.75 4.64 5.36
C ILE A 110 11.41 3.76 4.32
N GLU A 111 10.80 2.62 4.03
CA GLU A 111 11.29 1.69 3.03
C GLU A 111 10.18 1.37 2.05
N LEU A 112 10.49 1.47 0.75
CA LEU A 112 9.56 1.14 -0.31
C LEU A 112 10.00 -0.16 -0.97
N VAL A 113 9.10 -1.14 -1.01
CA VAL A 113 9.31 -2.39 -1.72
C VAL A 113 8.40 -2.39 -2.94
N ARG A 114 8.98 -2.24 -4.12
CA ARG A 114 8.24 -2.27 -5.37
C ARG A 114 8.03 -3.70 -5.82
N GLY A 115 6.84 -3.97 -6.34
CA GLY A 115 6.52 -5.29 -6.82
C GLY A 115 6.64 -6.34 -5.74
N ALA A 116 6.00 -6.08 -4.59
CA ALA A 116 6.12 -6.93 -3.42
C ALA A 116 5.59 -8.34 -3.66
N PHE A 117 4.69 -8.52 -4.64
CA PHE A 117 4.22 -9.84 -5.03
C PHE A 117 3.54 -9.75 -6.40
N ASP A 118 3.33 -10.93 -7.00
CA ASP A 118 2.79 -11.07 -8.34
C ASP A 118 1.26 -10.88 -8.37
N MET A 119 0.79 -10.23 -9.43
CA MET A 119 -0.63 -9.95 -9.63
C MET A 119 -1.29 -10.84 -10.66
N GLU A 120 -0.70 -11.98 -11.00
CA GLU A 120 -1.28 -12.87 -12.00
C GLU A 120 -2.72 -13.26 -11.68
N SER A 121 -3.05 -13.36 -10.39
CA SER A 121 -4.38 -13.74 -9.95
C SER A 121 -5.47 -12.77 -10.42
N LEU A 122 -5.12 -11.55 -10.78
CA LEU A 122 -6.08 -10.55 -11.27
C LEU A 122 -6.48 -10.76 -12.71
N GLN A 123 -5.76 -11.59 -13.44
CA GLN A 123 -6.03 -11.82 -14.86
C GLN A 123 -6.97 -12.98 -15.13
N ARG A 124 -7.49 -13.59 -14.08
CA ARG A 124 -8.38 -14.74 -14.19
C ARG A 124 -9.82 -14.38 -13.89
#